data_041238272502b61024f9e3d8a22d6345
#
_entry.id   041238272502b61024f9e3d8a22d6345
#
_cell.length_a   1.000
_cell.length_b   1.000
_cell.length_c   1.000
_cell.angle_alpha   90.00
_cell.angle_beta   90.00
_cell.angle_gamma   90.00
#
_symmetry.space_group_name_H-M   'P 1'
#
loop_
_entity.id
_entity.type
_entity.pdbx_description
1 polymer ?
#
loop_
_entity_poly.entity_id
_entity_poly.type
_entity_poly.pdbx_seq_one_letter_code
_entity_poly.pdbx_strand_id
1 'polypeptide(L)'
;MSAVPDLPPPDALALDHSTRLVDRIRDEIERHDGWMSFERFMEMALYEPGLGYYSAGSRKLGADGDFVTAPEISSLFSRCLAAQCAEVLATLGTGDILELGAGSGIMAADVLAELRDLGRLPGR
;
A
#
# COMPACT_ATOMS: atom_id res chain seq x y z
N MET A 1 6.85 -22.26 -25.19
CA MET A 1 6.21 -20.98 -24.82
C MET A 1 4.98 -21.34 -24.01
N SER A 2 4.98 -21.06 -22.71
CA SER A 2 3.81 -21.28 -21.84
C SER A 2 2.72 -20.30 -22.27
N ALA A 3 1.51 -20.79 -22.57
CA ALA A 3 0.37 -19.94 -22.87
C ALA A 3 0.07 -19.09 -21.65
N VAL A 4 -0.01 -17.77 -21.84
CA VAL A 4 -0.51 -16.86 -20.82
C VAL A 4 -1.94 -17.28 -20.50
N PRO A 5 -2.31 -17.49 -19.22
CA PRO A 5 -3.69 -17.84 -18.90
C PRO A 5 -4.64 -16.76 -19.44
N ASP A 6 -5.74 -17.21 -20.04
CA ASP A 6 -6.79 -16.31 -20.53
C ASP A 6 -7.47 -15.68 -19.31
N LEU A 7 -7.05 -14.46 -18.96
CA LEU A 7 -7.62 -13.72 -17.83
C LEU A 7 -9.00 -13.17 -18.25
N PRO A 8 -9.98 -13.14 -17.33
CA PRO A 8 -11.27 -12.55 -17.64
C PRO A 8 -11.09 -11.08 -18.04
N PRO A 9 -11.83 -10.59 -19.05
CA PRO A 9 -11.75 -9.19 -19.44
C PRO A 9 -12.21 -8.27 -18.30
N PRO A 10 -11.56 -7.10 -18.15
CA PRO A 10 -12.02 -6.10 -17.18
C PRO A 10 -13.43 -5.61 -17.53
N ASP A 11 -14.16 -5.11 -16.53
CA ASP A 11 -15.45 -4.49 -16.76
C ASP A 11 -15.34 -3.15 -17.53
N ALA A 12 -16.49 -2.61 -17.97
CA ALA A 12 -16.52 -1.41 -18.80
C ALA A 12 -15.95 -0.17 -18.07
N LEU A 13 -16.13 -0.06 -16.74
CA LEU A 13 -15.60 1.05 -15.95
C LEU A 13 -14.08 0.95 -15.82
N ALA A 14 -13.56 -0.25 -15.57
CA ALA A 14 -12.13 -0.50 -15.49
C ALA A 14 -11.45 -0.25 -16.84
N LEU A 15 -12.09 -0.62 -17.95
CA LEU A 15 -11.61 -0.34 -19.31
C LEU A 15 -11.57 1.15 -19.61
N ASP A 16 -12.62 1.91 -19.31
CA ASP A 16 -12.66 3.36 -19.48
C ASP A 16 -11.56 4.04 -18.66
N HIS A 17 -11.46 3.65 -17.39
CA HIS A 17 -10.42 4.16 -16.49
C HIS A 17 -9.01 3.90 -17.02
N SER A 18 -8.74 2.67 -17.46
CA SER A 18 -7.45 2.29 -18.05
C SER A 18 -7.15 3.08 -19.32
N THR A 19 -8.13 3.26 -20.21
CA THR A 19 -7.98 4.04 -21.43
C THR A 19 -7.58 5.48 -21.14
N ARG A 20 -8.25 6.14 -20.21
CA ARG A 20 -7.94 7.51 -19.80
C ARG A 20 -6.52 7.66 -19.24
N LEU A 21 -6.05 6.69 -18.45
CA LEU A 21 -4.67 6.70 -17.95
C LEU A 21 -3.67 6.48 -19.08
N VAL A 22 -3.94 5.54 -19.99
CA VAL A 22 -3.09 5.28 -21.17
C VAL A 22 -2.97 6.53 -22.05
N ASP A 23 -4.06 7.22 -22.30
CA ASP A 23 -4.06 8.46 -23.11
C ASP A 23 -3.24 9.55 -22.40
N ARG A 24 -3.37 9.67 -21.10
CA ARG A 24 -2.57 10.62 -20.30
C ARG A 24 -1.07 10.33 -20.35
N ILE A 25 -0.69 9.04 -20.32
CA ILE A 25 0.72 8.60 -20.47
C ILE A 25 1.22 8.88 -21.90
N ARG A 26 0.41 8.63 -22.92
CA ARG A 26 0.76 8.94 -24.33
C ARG A 26 1.00 10.42 -24.55
N ASP A 27 0.10 11.26 -24.04
CA ASP A 27 0.26 12.72 -24.10
C ASP A 27 1.56 13.20 -23.43
N GLU A 28 1.95 12.56 -22.33
CA GLU A 28 3.20 12.88 -21.65
C GLU A 28 4.43 12.46 -22.48
N ILE A 29 4.39 11.28 -23.10
CA ILE A 29 5.44 10.81 -24.02
C ILE A 29 5.56 11.73 -25.22
N GLU A 30 4.44 12.14 -25.84
CA GLU A 30 4.44 13.05 -26.98
C GLU A 30 5.01 14.44 -26.65
N ARG A 31 4.71 14.97 -25.46
CA ARG A 31 5.26 16.26 -24.99
C ARG A 31 6.78 16.22 -24.74
N HIS A 32 7.36 15.04 -24.63
CA HIS A 32 8.80 14.83 -24.38
C HIS A 32 9.48 14.10 -25.54
N ASP A 33 9.16 14.50 -26.78
CA ASP A 33 9.81 14.01 -28.01
C ASP A 33 9.75 12.47 -28.18
N GLY A 34 8.67 11.84 -27.73
CA GLY A 34 8.46 10.40 -27.85
C GLY A 34 9.17 9.55 -26.80
N TRP A 35 9.65 10.16 -25.70
CA TRP A 35 10.39 9.45 -24.65
C TRP A 35 9.84 9.73 -23.25
N MET A 36 9.92 8.72 -22.38
CA MET A 36 9.58 8.82 -20.95
C MET A 36 10.50 7.90 -20.15
N SER A 37 10.98 8.37 -18.97
CA SER A 37 11.71 7.51 -18.05
C SER A 37 10.77 6.49 -17.39
N PHE A 38 11.32 5.32 -17.02
CA PHE A 38 10.54 4.33 -16.28
C PHE A 38 10.05 4.86 -14.92
N GLU A 39 10.84 5.68 -14.26
CA GLU A 39 10.45 6.39 -13.04
C GLU A 39 9.17 7.21 -13.27
N ARG A 40 9.14 8.05 -14.32
CA ARG A 40 7.98 8.88 -14.64
C ARG A 40 6.77 8.05 -15.03
N PHE A 41 6.97 6.97 -15.78
CA PHE A 41 5.91 6.01 -16.10
C PHE A 41 5.30 5.41 -14.82
N MET A 42 6.13 4.93 -13.88
CA MET A 42 5.66 4.37 -12.61
C MET A 42 4.97 5.40 -11.74
N GLU A 43 5.48 6.63 -11.70
CA GLU A 43 4.82 7.73 -10.99
C GLU A 43 3.40 7.96 -11.52
N MET A 44 3.22 8.06 -12.83
CA MET A 44 1.90 8.24 -13.45
C MET A 44 1.01 7.01 -13.26
N ALA A 45 1.52 5.81 -13.50
CA ALA A 45 0.75 4.59 -13.35
C ALA A 45 0.23 4.39 -11.93
N LEU A 46 0.99 4.80 -10.92
CA LEU A 46 0.63 4.59 -9.52
C LEU A 46 -0.10 5.79 -8.89
N TYR A 47 0.25 7.03 -9.26
CA TYR A 47 -0.13 8.22 -8.51
C TYR A 47 -0.76 9.34 -9.35
N GLU A 48 -0.98 9.18 -10.68
CA GLU A 48 -1.68 10.21 -11.47
C GLU A 48 -3.01 10.56 -10.80
N PRO A 49 -3.30 11.85 -10.54
CA PRO A 49 -4.49 12.26 -9.79
C PRO A 49 -5.79 11.69 -10.37
N GLY A 50 -6.50 10.90 -9.59
CA GLY A 50 -7.78 10.29 -9.95
C GLY A 50 -7.71 9.16 -10.99
N LEU A 51 -6.51 8.84 -11.52
CA LEU A 51 -6.30 7.79 -12.53
C LEU A 51 -5.27 6.74 -12.12
N GLY A 52 -4.23 7.12 -11.37
CA GLY A 52 -3.20 6.21 -10.93
C GLY A 52 -3.72 5.16 -9.95
N TYR A 53 -3.07 4.02 -9.90
CA TYR A 53 -3.49 2.86 -9.10
C TYR A 53 -3.84 3.22 -7.64
N TYR A 54 -3.02 4.03 -6.97
CA TYR A 54 -3.26 4.43 -5.57
C TYR A 54 -4.18 5.66 -5.42
N SER A 55 -4.39 6.44 -6.48
CA SER A 55 -5.19 7.69 -6.44
C SER A 55 -6.61 7.54 -7.01
N ALA A 56 -6.93 6.43 -7.64
CA ALA A 56 -8.20 6.19 -8.33
C ALA A 56 -9.40 5.87 -7.40
N GLY A 57 -9.22 5.90 -6.08
CA GLY A 57 -10.32 5.72 -5.12
C GLY A 57 -10.85 4.29 -4.94
N SER A 58 -10.36 3.30 -5.69
CA SER A 58 -10.73 1.89 -5.51
C SER A 58 -10.12 1.33 -4.22
N ARG A 59 -10.83 0.37 -3.60
CA ARG A 59 -10.38 -0.29 -2.38
C ARG A 59 -9.20 -1.21 -2.70
N LYS A 60 -8.02 -0.93 -2.15
CA LYS A 60 -6.77 -1.67 -2.43
C LYS A 60 -6.44 -2.73 -1.38
N LEU A 61 -6.82 -2.47 -0.13
CA LEU A 61 -6.46 -3.27 1.05
C LEU A 61 -7.68 -3.96 1.64
N GLY A 62 -7.45 -5.14 2.24
CA GLY A 62 -8.47 -5.95 2.91
C GLY A 62 -9.08 -7.02 2.01
N ALA A 63 -10.07 -7.76 2.55
CA ALA A 63 -10.67 -8.93 1.90
C ALA A 63 -11.33 -8.63 0.52
N ASP A 64 -11.78 -7.38 0.30
CA ASP A 64 -12.39 -6.93 -0.95
C ASP A 64 -11.42 -6.08 -1.79
N GLY A 65 -10.14 -6.04 -1.44
CA GLY A 65 -9.10 -5.28 -2.14
C GLY A 65 -8.17 -6.18 -2.96
N ASP A 66 -7.21 -5.54 -3.64
CA ASP A 66 -6.24 -6.24 -4.51
C ASP A 66 -5.21 -7.03 -3.71
N PHE A 67 -4.97 -6.67 -2.45
CA PHE A 67 -4.10 -7.42 -1.55
C PHE A 67 -4.59 -7.50 -0.12
N VAL A 68 -4.26 -8.64 0.49
CA VAL A 68 -4.40 -8.86 1.93
C VAL A 68 -3.00 -8.95 2.51
N THR A 69 -2.67 -8.08 3.47
CA THR A 69 -1.38 -8.07 4.16
C THR A 69 -1.48 -8.83 5.48
N ALA A 70 -0.33 -9.26 6.03
CA ALA A 70 -0.30 -10.08 7.24
C ALA A 70 -1.11 -9.49 8.42
N PRO A 71 -1.07 -8.17 8.72
CA PRO A 71 -1.92 -7.57 9.75
C PRO A 71 -3.43 -7.70 9.50
N GLU A 72 -3.84 -7.69 8.21
CA GLU A 72 -5.26 -7.84 7.84
C GLU A 72 -5.76 -9.29 7.97
N ILE A 73 -4.85 -10.26 7.93
CA ILE A 73 -5.20 -11.68 8.08
C ILE A 73 -5.39 -12.03 9.57
N SER A 74 -4.51 -11.53 10.44
CA SER A 74 -4.51 -11.87 11.86
C SER A 74 -3.70 -10.88 12.68
N SER A 75 -4.16 -10.54 13.87
CA SER A 75 -3.42 -9.74 14.84
C SER A 75 -2.11 -10.40 15.33
N LEU A 76 -1.89 -11.67 15.02
CA LEU A 76 -0.68 -12.39 15.46
C LEU A 76 0.61 -11.74 14.94
N PHE A 77 0.60 -11.28 13.68
CA PHE A 77 1.73 -10.55 13.10
C PHE A 77 2.07 -9.30 13.92
N SER A 78 1.06 -8.48 14.18
CA SER A 78 1.20 -7.22 14.93
C SER A 78 1.65 -7.46 16.37
N ARG A 79 1.15 -8.52 17.02
CA ARG A 79 1.54 -8.92 18.38
C ARG A 79 2.99 -9.39 18.45
N CYS A 80 3.44 -10.17 17.49
CA CYS A 80 4.85 -10.57 17.41
C CYS A 80 5.76 -9.35 17.21
N LEU A 81 5.35 -8.40 16.36
CA LEU A 81 6.08 -7.15 16.16
C LEU A 81 6.11 -6.30 17.43
N ALA A 82 4.98 -6.20 18.15
CA ALA A 82 4.89 -5.47 19.40
C ALA A 82 5.86 -6.01 20.47
N ALA A 83 6.02 -7.34 20.55
CA ALA A 83 6.99 -7.94 21.46
C ALA A 83 8.43 -7.48 21.16
N GLN A 84 8.82 -7.43 19.89
CA GLN A 84 10.14 -6.91 19.47
C GLN A 84 10.27 -5.41 19.76
N CYS A 85 9.23 -4.61 19.48
CA CYS A 85 9.21 -3.20 19.83
C CYS A 85 9.37 -2.98 21.35
N ALA A 86 8.73 -3.80 22.17
CA ALA A 86 8.84 -3.73 23.63
C ALA A 86 10.28 -3.97 24.12
N GLU A 87 11.01 -4.91 23.53
CA GLU A 87 12.42 -5.15 23.86
C GLU A 87 13.30 -3.95 23.49
N VAL A 88 13.09 -3.37 22.31
CA VAL A 88 13.81 -2.17 21.86
C VAL A 88 13.53 -0.99 22.77
N LEU A 89 12.25 -0.71 23.06
CA LEU A 89 11.84 0.38 23.97
C LEU A 89 12.39 0.19 25.38
N ALA A 90 12.45 -1.06 25.88
CA ALA A 90 13.05 -1.36 27.18
C ALA A 90 14.56 -1.05 27.20
N THR A 91 15.26 -1.27 26.08
CA THR A 91 16.70 -0.98 25.95
C THR A 91 16.95 0.52 25.83
N LEU A 92 16.10 1.24 25.12
CA LEU A 92 16.22 2.70 24.93
C LEU A 92 15.76 3.50 26.18
N GLY A 93 14.93 2.90 27.02
CA GLY A 93 14.29 3.55 28.18
C GLY A 93 13.06 4.35 27.77
N THR A 94 13.08 5.07 26.67
CA THR A 94 11.97 5.83 26.07
C THR A 94 12.16 5.90 24.55
N GLY A 95 11.08 6.02 23.80
CA GLY A 95 11.14 6.12 22.34
C GLY A 95 9.74 6.26 21.74
N ASP A 96 9.73 6.56 20.45
CA ASP A 96 8.51 6.63 19.62
C ASP A 96 8.53 5.50 18.59
N ILE A 97 7.36 5.12 18.08
CA ILE A 97 7.23 4.18 16.97
C ILE A 97 6.65 4.94 15.79
N LEU A 98 7.33 4.88 14.65
CA LEU A 98 6.88 5.44 13.39
C LEU A 98 6.55 4.32 12.40
N GLU A 99 5.32 4.31 11.92
CA GLU A 99 4.87 3.43 10.84
C GLU A 99 4.73 4.23 9.55
N LEU A 100 5.43 3.82 8.48
CA LEU A 100 5.29 4.38 7.15
C LEU A 100 4.34 3.53 6.33
N GLY A 101 3.33 4.17 5.68
CA GLY A 101 2.38 3.45 4.86
C GLY A 101 1.38 2.60 5.66
N ALA A 102 0.88 3.13 6.76
CA ALA A 102 0.00 2.43 7.71
C ALA A 102 -1.28 1.80 7.12
N GLY A 103 -1.67 2.16 5.89
CA GLY A 103 -2.83 1.59 5.20
C GLY A 103 -4.12 1.80 5.99
N SER A 104 -4.73 0.71 6.47
CA SER A 104 -5.93 0.75 7.33
C SER A 104 -5.65 1.18 8.77
N GLY A 105 -4.38 1.19 9.19
CA GLY A 105 -3.96 1.44 10.56
C GLY A 105 -4.17 0.26 11.53
N ILE A 106 -4.59 -0.90 11.04
CA ILE A 106 -4.87 -2.07 11.89
C ILE A 106 -3.62 -2.57 12.61
N MET A 107 -2.45 -2.54 11.94
CA MET A 107 -1.18 -2.93 12.55
C MET A 107 -0.84 -2.02 13.72
N ALA A 108 -0.93 -0.70 13.54
CA ALA A 108 -0.69 0.27 14.61
C ALA A 108 -1.63 0.04 15.80
N ALA A 109 -2.92 -0.18 15.54
CA ALA A 109 -3.91 -0.43 16.58
C ALA A 109 -3.59 -1.69 17.40
N ASP A 110 -3.27 -2.80 16.73
CA ASP A 110 -2.92 -4.06 17.37
C ASP A 110 -1.59 -3.99 18.13
N VAL A 111 -0.57 -3.33 17.55
CA VAL A 111 0.72 -3.11 18.20
C VAL A 111 0.56 -2.30 19.49
N LEU A 112 -0.20 -1.20 19.45
CA LEU A 112 -0.46 -0.38 20.64
C LEU A 112 -1.28 -1.13 21.69
N ALA A 113 -2.24 -1.94 21.29
CA ALA A 113 -3.01 -2.77 22.21
C ALA A 113 -2.10 -3.77 22.95
N GLU A 114 -1.25 -4.48 22.24
CA GLU A 114 -0.31 -5.44 22.84
C GLU A 114 0.74 -4.75 23.72
N LEU A 115 1.32 -3.61 23.27
CA LEU A 115 2.28 -2.84 24.07
C LEU A 115 1.65 -2.30 25.36
N ARG A 116 0.37 -1.90 25.32
CA ARG A 116 -0.37 -1.51 26.53
C ARG A 116 -0.47 -2.69 27.51
N ASP A 117 -0.85 -3.86 27.01
CA ASP A 117 -1.03 -5.05 27.84
C ASP A 117 0.32 -5.53 28.41
N LEU A 118 1.41 -5.31 27.72
CA LEU A 118 2.80 -5.52 28.20
C LEU A 118 3.31 -4.40 29.12
N GLY A 119 2.56 -3.31 29.31
CA GLY A 119 3.01 -2.14 30.10
C GLY A 119 4.19 -1.40 29.47
N ARG A 120 4.28 -1.37 28.15
CA ARG A 120 5.41 -0.84 27.35
C ARG A 120 4.96 0.12 26.25
N LEU A 121 3.96 0.96 26.52
CA LEU A 121 3.54 1.96 25.55
C LEU A 121 4.69 2.90 25.16
N PRO A 122 4.85 3.28 23.89
CA PRO A 122 5.80 4.27 23.43
C PRO A 122 5.42 5.67 23.93
N GLY A 123 6.32 6.63 23.77
CA GLY A 123 6.07 8.05 24.07
C GLY A 123 5.05 8.67 23.10
N ARG A 124 5.09 8.23 21.87
CA ARG A 124 4.16 8.57 20.78
C ARG A 124 4.04 7.42 19.79
#